data_5a09eb75c23960bd1a3722a474e15bdb
#
_entry.id   5a09eb75c23960bd1a3722a474e15bdb
#
_cell.length_a   1.000
_cell.length_b   1.000
_cell.length_c   1.000
_cell.angle_alpha   90.00
_cell.angle_beta   90.00
_cell.angle_gamma   90.00
#
_symmetry.space_group_name_H-M   'P 1'
#
loop_
_entity.id
_entity.type
_entity.pdbx_description
1 polymer ?
#
loop_
_entity_poly.entity_id
_entity_poly.type
_entity_poly.pdbx_seq_one_letter_code
_entity_poly.pdbx_strand_id
1 'polypeptide(L)'
;GQLFLAGDAAHIVPPTGAKGLNLAVSDVYYLHDALRAYYKGGSRAALDQYSSRALRRVWQSVRFSWWMTLLLHRFPGEDEFAGRLRKNELQYLFTSEAAQTVLAENYVGLPL
;
A
#
# COMPACT_ATOMS: atom_id res chain seq x y z
N GLY A 1 24.17 -2.90 -2.95
CA GLY A 1 24.52 -3.80 -1.87
C GLY A 1 24.06 -5.22 -2.08
N GLN A 2 24.23 -6.03 -1.06
CA GLN A 2 23.87 -7.45 -1.12
C GLN A 2 22.78 -7.81 -0.07
N LEU A 3 22.31 -6.82 0.69
CA LEU A 3 21.23 -7.00 1.66
C LEU A 3 19.92 -6.54 1.05
N PHE A 4 18.91 -7.41 1.08
CA PHE A 4 17.56 -7.12 0.61
C PHE A 4 16.57 -7.38 1.73
N LEU A 5 15.64 -6.46 1.92
CA LEU A 5 14.58 -6.58 2.92
C LEU A 5 13.25 -6.81 2.21
N ALA A 6 12.38 -7.62 2.82
CA ALA A 6 11.04 -7.90 2.30
C ALA A 6 10.06 -8.05 3.46
N GLY A 7 8.80 -7.72 3.21
CA GLY A 7 7.74 -7.85 4.20
C GLY A 7 7.90 -6.89 5.36
N ASP A 8 7.48 -7.31 6.55
CA ASP A 8 7.51 -6.48 7.75
C ASP A 8 8.91 -6.00 8.14
N ALA A 9 9.95 -6.70 7.73
CA ALA A 9 11.33 -6.26 7.94
C ALA A 9 11.65 -4.97 7.17
N ALA A 10 10.95 -4.73 6.06
CA ALA A 10 11.15 -3.56 5.22
C ALA A 10 10.12 -2.45 5.50
N HIS A 11 8.89 -2.84 5.87
CA HIS A 11 7.78 -1.89 6.05
C HIS A 11 6.72 -2.45 6.97
N ILE A 12 6.16 -1.58 7.80
CA ILE A 12 5.00 -1.87 8.64
C ILE A 12 3.92 -0.87 8.26
N VAL A 13 2.72 -1.38 7.97
CA VAL A 13 1.59 -0.56 7.52
C VAL A 13 0.44 -0.66 8.51
N PRO A 14 -0.48 0.34 8.56
CA PRO A 14 -1.69 0.23 9.37
C PRO A 14 -2.49 -1.02 8.98
N PRO A 15 -3.12 -1.72 9.95
CA PRO A 15 -3.88 -2.94 9.65
C PRO A 15 -5.15 -2.68 8.84
N THR A 16 -5.65 -1.47 8.83
CA THR A 16 -6.83 -1.08 8.06
C THR A 16 -6.57 -1.27 6.56
N GLY A 17 -7.42 -2.06 5.92
CA GLY A 17 -7.24 -2.43 4.52
C GLY A 17 -6.48 -3.73 4.30
N ALA A 18 -5.92 -4.33 5.35
CA ALA A 18 -5.26 -5.65 5.32
C ALA A 18 -4.17 -5.78 4.25
N LYS A 19 -3.30 -4.76 4.11
CA LYS A 19 -2.29 -4.69 3.04
C LYS A 19 -0.93 -5.30 3.40
N GLY A 20 -0.66 -5.59 4.67
CA GLY A 20 0.65 -6.07 5.10
C GLY A 20 1.09 -7.35 4.40
N LEU A 21 0.26 -8.38 4.39
CA LEU A 21 0.56 -9.64 3.73
C LEU A 21 0.70 -9.47 2.21
N ASN A 22 -0.20 -8.70 1.60
CA ASN A 22 -0.15 -8.45 0.16
C ASN A 22 1.14 -7.72 -0.26
N LEU A 23 1.62 -6.79 0.56
CA LEU A 23 2.90 -6.12 0.34
C LEU A 23 4.07 -7.07 0.47
N ALA A 24 4.05 -7.95 1.48
CA ALA A 24 5.08 -8.96 1.65
C ALA A 24 5.16 -9.89 0.43
N VAL A 25 4.01 -10.33 -0.09
CA VAL A 25 3.94 -11.16 -1.29
C VAL A 25 4.45 -10.41 -2.53
N SER A 26 4.11 -9.15 -2.70
CA SER A 26 4.60 -8.35 -3.83
C SER A 26 6.12 -8.12 -3.76
N ASP A 27 6.67 -7.91 -2.56
CA ASP A 27 8.12 -7.82 -2.38
C ASP A 27 8.82 -9.10 -2.83
N VAL A 28 8.30 -10.25 -2.41
CA VAL A 28 8.83 -11.55 -2.82
C VAL A 28 8.75 -11.73 -4.33
N TYR A 29 7.66 -11.32 -4.94
CA TYR A 29 7.48 -11.37 -6.39
C TYR A 29 8.57 -10.57 -7.12
N TYR A 30 8.79 -9.32 -6.72
CA TYR A 30 9.83 -8.48 -7.34
C TYR A 30 11.24 -9.00 -7.07
N LEU A 31 11.51 -9.45 -5.84
CA LEU A 31 12.83 -9.96 -5.48
C LEU A 31 13.14 -11.29 -6.17
N HIS A 32 12.15 -12.18 -6.29
CA HIS A 32 12.29 -13.43 -7.02
C HIS A 32 12.69 -13.18 -8.48
N ASP A 33 11.98 -12.29 -9.16
CA ASP A 33 12.28 -11.97 -10.55
C ASP A 33 13.69 -11.39 -10.71
N ALA A 34 14.07 -10.50 -9.78
CA ALA A 34 15.39 -9.89 -9.78
C ALA A 34 16.52 -10.89 -9.54
N LEU A 35 16.34 -11.79 -8.57
CA LEU A 35 17.32 -12.84 -8.28
C LEU A 35 17.41 -13.85 -9.43
N ARG A 36 16.29 -14.21 -10.03
CA ARG A 36 16.25 -15.10 -11.19
C ARG A 36 17.04 -14.51 -12.35
N ALA A 37 16.84 -13.23 -12.66
CA ALA A 37 17.58 -12.56 -13.72
C ALA A 37 19.08 -12.53 -13.42
N TYR A 38 19.46 -12.31 -12.17
CA TYR A 38 20.86 -12.30 -11.75
C TYR A 38 21.51 -13.68 -11.88
N TYR A 39 20.91 -14.72 -11.31
CA TYR A 39 21.52 -16.05 -11.28
C TYR A 39 21.46 -16.77 -12.63
N LYS A 40 20.46 -16.52 -13.45
CA LYS A 40 20.33 -17.15 -14.78
C LYS A 40 20.95 -16.34 -15.90
N GLY A 41 20.86 -15.02 -15.84
CA GLY A 41 21.33 -14.13 -16.90
C GLY A 41 22.51 -13.25 -16.53
N GLY A 42 22.97 -13.26 -15.28
CA GLY A 42 24.10 -12.44 -14.81
C GLY A 42 23.80 -10.95 -14.69
N SER A 43 22.55 -10.51 -14.87
CA SER A 43 22.18 -9.09 -14.83
C SER A 43 21.84 -8.64 -13.42
N ARG A 44 22.43 -7.53 -12.97
CA ARG A 44 22.08 -6.87 -11.71
C ARG A 44 21.00 -5.79 -11.87
N ALA A 45 20.58 -5.48 -13.08
CA ALA A 45 19.68 -4.35 -13.33
C ALA A 45 18.38 -4.41 -12.49
N ALA A 46 17.74 -5.58 -12.42
CA ALA A 46 16.52 -5.75 -11.65
C ALA A 46 16.77 -5.70 -10.13
N LEU A 47 17.91 -6.21 -9.65
CA LEU A 47 18.30 -6.09 -8.24
C LEU A 47 18.52 -4.63 -7.84
N ASP A 48 19.14 -3.86 -8.70
CA ASP A 48 19.39 -2.42 -8.47
C ASP A 48 18.07 -1.62 -8.47
N GLN A 49 17.05 -2.11 -9.16
CA GLN A 49 15.71 -1.48 -9.22
C GLN A 49 14.74 -2.01 -8.18
N TYR A 50 15.11 -3.02 -7.40
CA TYR A 50 14.19 -3.66 -6.44
C TYR A 50 13.58 -2.66 -5.47
N SER A 51 14.40 -1.83 -4.82
CA SER A 51 13.92 -0.86 -3.84
C SER A 51 12.91 0.13 -4.44
N SER A 52 13.20 0.68 -5.61
CA SER A 52 12.30 1.66 -6.24
C SER A 52 10.97 1.02 -6.67
N ARG A 53 11.01 -0.21 -7.17
CA ARG A 53 9.79 -0.95 -7.56
C ARG A 53 8.94 -1.32 -6.35
N ALA A 54 9.56 -1.90 -5.33
CA ALA A 54 8.87 -2.31 -4.12
C ALA A 54 8.31 -1.11 -3.36
N LEU A 55 9.10 -0.05 -3.19
CA LEU A 55 8.66 1.15 -2.48
C LEU A 55 7.51 1.87 -3.16
N ARG A 56 7.45 1.88 -4.48
CA ARG A 56 6.29 2.43 -5.20
C ARG A 56 5.00 1.74 -4.76
N ARG A 57 5.03 0.43 -4.68
CA ARG A 57 3.88 -0.37 -4.22
C ARG A 57 3.55 -0.10 -2.76
N VAL A 58 4.56 -0.02 -1.91
CA VAL A 58 4.42 0.28 -0.49
C VAL A 58 3.72 1.62 -0.29
N TRP A 59 4.18 2.67 -0.95
CA TRP A 59 3.57 4.00 -0.82
C TRP A 59 2.12 4.04 -1.29
N GLN A 60 1.78 3.35 -2.37
CA GLN A 60 0.39 3.23 -2.81
C GLN A 60 -0.49 2.59 -1.73
N SER A 61 -0.01 1.53 -1.12
CA SER A 61 -0.76 0.79 -0.09
C SER A 61 -0.82 1.53 1.23
N VAL A 62 0.26 2.19 1.64
CA VAL A 62 0.29 3.03 2.85
C VAL A 62 -0.68 4.19 2.71
N ARG A 63 -0.68 4.87 1.57
CA ARG A 63 -1.64 5.95 1.30
C ARG A 63 -3.08 5.48 1.51
N PHE A 64 -3.43 4.35 0.93
CA PHE A 64 -4.78 3.79 1.07
C PHE A 64 -5.08 3.39 2.51
N SER A 65 -4.17 2.70 3.18
CA SER A 65 -4.37 2.25 4.56
C SER A 65 -4.54 3.42 5.52
N TRP A 66 -3.77 4.48 5.36
CA TRP A 66 -3.91 5.69 6.16
C TRP A 66 -5.23 6.41 5.88
N TRP A 67 -5.61 6.54 4.60
CA TRP A 67 -6.90 7.13 4.25
C TRP A 67 -8.06 6.36 4.90
N MET A 68 -8.06 5.04 4.80
CA MET A 68 -9.08 4.18 5.44
C MET A 68 -9.07 4.34 6.97
N THR A 69 -7.89 4.40 7.57
CA THR A 69 -7.77 4.57 9.02
C THR A 69 -8.37 5.91 9.47
N LEU A 70 -8.05 6.99 8.78
CA LEU A 70 -8.59 8.31 9.09
C LEU A 70 -10.10 8.39 8.87
N LEU A 71 -10.59 7.70 7.85
CA LEU A 71 -12.01 7.71 7.50
C LEU A 71 -12.87 6.95 8.51
N LEU A 72 -12.39 5.79 8.97
CA LEU A 72 -13.18 4.86 9.76
C LEU A 72 -13.03 5.03 11.28
N HIS A 73 -12.03 5.77 11.74
CA HIS A 73 -11.73 5.90 13.16
C HIS A 73 -11.89 7.34 13.65
N ARG A 74 -12.45 7.45 14.85
CA ARG A 74 -12.47 8.71 15.59
C ARG A 74 -11.28 8.73 16.54
N PHE A 75 -10.44 9.77 16.41
CA PHE A 75 -9.25 9.90 17.25
C PHE A 75 -9.53 10.73 18.49
N PRO A 76 -8.85 10.43 19.63
CA PRO A 76 -8.91 11.28 20.81
C PRO A 76 -8.51 12.72 20.47
N GLY A 77 -9.25 13.70 20.98
CA GLY A 77 -8.99 15.11 20.69
C GLY A 77 -9.53 15.61 19.35
N GLU A 78 -10.25 14.78 18.60
CA GLU A 78 -10.93 15.21 17.37
C GLU A 78 -11.96 16.29 17.69
N ASP A 79 -11.88 17.44 17.02
CA ASP A 79 -12.84 18.51 17.17
C ASP A 79 -14.12 18.27 16.35
N GLU A 80 -15.11 19.14 16.54
CA GLU A 80 -16.39 19.04 15.82
C GLU A 80 -16.19 19.18 14.30
N PHE A 81 -15.30 20.06 13.88
CA PHE A 81 -15.02 20.31 12.47
C PHE A 81 -14.48 19.06 11.79
N ALA A 82 -13.48 18.39 12.40
CA ALA A 82 -12.92 17.16 11.88
C ALA A 82 -13.95 16.04 11.81
N GLY A 83 -14.81 15.93 12.81
CA GLY A 83 -15.90 14.94 12.82
C GLY A 83 -16.92 15.18 11.71
N ARG A 84 -17.26 16.44 11.43
CA ARG A 84 -18.16 16.80 10.33
C ARG A 84 -17.54 16.51 8.96
N LEU A 85 -16.27 16.79 8.78
CA LEU A 85 -15.56 16.45 7.55
C LEU A 85 -15.56 14.95 7.28
N ARG A 86 -15.30 14.16 8.30
CA ARG A 86 -15.30 12.69 8.18
C ARG A 86 -16.68 12.15 7.83
N LYS A 87 -17.73 12.63 8.47
CA LYS A 87 -19.10 12.25 8.13
C LYS A 87 -19.47 12.59 6.70
N ASN A 88 -19.03 13.76 6.24
CA ASN A 88 -19.28 14.19 4.86
C ASN A 88 -18.53 13.32 3.85
N GLU A 89 -17.30 12.95 4.16
CA GLU A 89 -16.52 12.01 3.33
C GLU A 89 -17.24 10.66 3.23
N LEU A 90 -17.75 10.13 4.34
CA LEU A 90 -18.53 8.89 4.33
C LEU A 90 -19.81 9.02 3.49
N GLN A 91 -20.54 10.12 3.60
CA GLN A 91 -21.72 10.36 2.77
C GLN A 91 -21.38 10.42 1.28
N TYR A 92 -20.27 11.05 0.94
CA TYR A 92 -19.78 11.10 -0.42
C TYR A 92 -19.51 9.69 -0.98
N LEU A 93 -18.86 8.83 -0.19
CA LEU A 93 -18.62 7.44 -0.58
C LEU A 93 -19.92 6.66 -0.79
N PHE A 94 -20.95 6.90 0.03
CA PHE A 94 -22.23 6.20 -0.12
C PHE A 94 -23.03 6.64 -1.34
N THR A 95 -22.78 7.83 -1.86
CA THR A 95 -23.59 8.43 -2.93
C THR A 95 -22.88 8.56 -4.27
N SER A 96 -21.56 8.52 -4.31
CA SER A 96 -20.78 8.71 -5.53
C SER A 96 -20.23 7.38 -6.06
N GLU A 97 -20.64 7.00 -7.26
CA GLU A 97 -20.10 5.81 -7.93
C GLU A 97 -18.59 5.94 -8.18
N ALA A 98 -18.13 7.14 -8.56
CA ALA A 98 -16.70 7.38 -8.77
C ALA A 98 -15.90 7.16 -7.49
N ALA A 99 -16.38 7.66 -6.34
CA ALA A 99 -15.74 7.46 -5.06
C ALA A 99 -15.72 5.98 -4.65
N GLN A 100 -16.80 5.25 -4.91
CA GLN A 100 -16.88 3.81 -4.65
C GLN A 100 -15.91 3.02 -5.52
N THR A 101 -15.73 3.42 -6.76
CA THR A 101 -14.76 2.82 -7.68
C THR A 101 -13.34 3.02 -7.18
N VAL A 102 -13.00 4.22 -6.74
CA VAL A 102 -11.68 4.52 -6.14
C VAL A 102 -11.43 3.63 -4.92
N LEU A 103 -12.41 3.52 -4.03
CA LEU A 103 -12.31 2.65 -2.86
C LEU A 103 -12.09 1.19 -3.28
N ALA A 104 -12.90 0.70 -4.19
CA ALA A 104 -12.87 -0.69 -4.61
C ALA A 104 -11.56 -1.08 -5.27
N GLU A 105 -11.04 -0.27 -6.19
CA GLU A 105 -9.78 -0.59 -6.88
C GLU A 105 -8.58 -0.58 -5.92
N ASN A 106 -8.56 0.32 -4.95
CA ASN A 106 -7.50 0.36 -3.95
C ASN A 106 -7.63 -0.78 -2.94
N TYR A 107 -8.84 -1.17 -2.57
CA TYR A 107 -9.10 -2.27 -1.65
C TYR A 107 -8.70 -3.61 -2.26
N VAL A 108 -9.08 -3.87 -3.49
CA VAL A 108 -8.67 -5.07 -4.24
C VAL A 108 -7.16 -5.09 -4.47
N GLY A 109 -6.60 -3.94 -4.74
CA GLY A 109 -5.19 -3.74 -4.98
C GLY A 109 -4.91 -3.26 -6.39
N LEU A 110 -4.05 -2.26 -6.48
CA LEU A 110 -3.59 -1.75 -7.77
C LEU A 110 -2.67 -2.77 -8.44
N PRO A 111 -2.54 -2.76 -9.78
CA PRO A 111 -1.65 -3.67 -10.49
C PRO A 111 -0.19 -3.56 -10.04
N LEU A 112 0.52 -4.68 -10.08
CA LEU A 112 1.95 -4.76 -9.74
C LEU A 112 2.85 -3.97 -10.70
#